data_7c2675f40d06c60a06f2f4007ab99a52
#
_entry.id   7c2675f40d06c60a06f2f4007ab99a52
#
_cell.length_a   1.000
_cell.length_b   1.000
_cell.length_c   1.000
_cell.angle_alpha   90.00
_cell.angle_beta   90.00
_cell.angle_gamma   90.00
#
_symmetry.space_group_name_H-M   'P 1'
#
loop_
_entity.id
_entity.type
_entity.pdbx_description
1 polymer ?
#
loop_
_entity_poly.entity_id
_entity_poly.type
_entity_poly.pdbx_seq_one_letter_code
_entity_poly.pdbx_strand_id
1 'polypeptide(L)'
;MIRRDRNHPSIVMWETTLNESWPPAEWKDGVVKIAHEELPGDQCFTSGDSYGYKGFDVCYNDWEEGFKRPNNSGKPGFIREYYDYEFGGHYSTTRIRRGDGEKAQLQNAWNAQWSHNRYRIYYPKTMGDAVWSMYDYNRGCCDNICYSGVADIFRLPKFSLSFFRIQIAEGSMLPSGKMPYEVFIPAYRDEILSDTVMVYGNVDEVELVLNGKTIRRQTADKGPDSDYIPVPNGGNGKNLHFPPFTFYGVPKERGVLEAVGYHQGKKVAEYTVKTPGVPERLDITYFESGKPATKNDLLIVYVRMLDKQGVLCPVNGIPVELSVQG
;
A
#
# COMPACT_ATOMS: atom_id res chain seq x y z
N MET A 1 -12.37 -25.50 7.46
CA MET A 1 -11.80 -24.20 7.83
C MET A 1 -12.30 -23.81 9.23
N ILE A 2 -13.57 -23.49 9.46
CA ILE A 2 -14.10 -23.00 10.76
C ILE A 2 -13.67 -23.89 11.93
N ARG A 3 -13.90 -25.21 11.90
CA ARG A 3 -13.49 -26.15 12.97
C ARG A 3 -12.00 -26.08 13.31
N ARG A 4 -11.14 -25.87 12.28
CA ARG A 4 -9.69 -25.80 12.47
C ARG A 4 -9.29 -24.52 13.18
N ASP A 5 -9.91 -23.39 12.79
CA ASP A 5 -9.38 -22.05 13.08
C ASP A 5 -10.23 -21.26 14.07
N ARG A 6 -11.42 -21.75 14.47
CA ARG A 6 -12.37 -21.02 15.35
C ARG A 6 -11.83 -20.61 16.72
N ASN A 7 -10.74 -21.22 17.16
CA ASN A 7 -10.09 -20.87 18.44
C ASN A 7 -9.06 -19.75 18.30
N HIS A 8 -8.91 -19.14 17.12
CA HIS A 8 -8.04 -17.98 16.90
C HIS A 8 -8.82 -16.68 17.13
N PRO A 9 -8.58 -15.95 18.22
CA PRO A 9 -9.36 -14.75 18.57
C PRO A 9 -9.12 -13.58 17.61
N SER A 10 -8.09 -13.63 16.77
CA SER A 10 -7.81 -12.64 15.73
C SER A 10 -8.73 -12.73 14.52
N ILE A 11 -9.48 -13.84 14.37
CA ILE A 11 -10.45 -13.99 13.29
C ILE A 11 -11.76 -13.36 13.73
N VAL A 12 -12.08 -12.21 13.15
CA VAL A 12 -13.29 -11.44 13.50
C VAL A 12 -14.42 -11.58 12.48
N MET A 13 -14.10 -12.11 11.31
CA MET A 13 -15.06 -12.29 10.21
C MET A 13 -14.69 -13.51 9.36
N TRP A 14 -15.71 -14.24 8.91
CA TRP A 14 -15.56 -15.44 8.10
C TRP A 14 -16.20 -15.26 6.74
N GLU A 15 -15.42 -15.49 5.69
CA GLU A 15 -15.93 -15.55 4.32
C GLU A 15 -16.29 -17.00 3.98
N THR A 16 -17.55 -17.23 3.66
CA THR A 16 -18.09 -18.59 3.43
C THR A 16 -18.05 -19.02 1.97
N THR A 17 -17.89 -18.07 1.05
CA THR A 17 -17.77 -18.32 -0.39
C THR A 17 -16.72 -17.41 -1.00
N LEU A 18 -16.13 -17.85 -2.11
CA LEU A 18 -15.22 -17.03 -2.91
C LEU A 18 -16.02 -16.12 -3.86
N ASN A 19 -15.48 -14.96 -4.22
CA ASN A 19 -15.98 -14.12 -5.31
C ASN A 19 -15.96 -14.88 -6.66
N GLU A 20 -16.67 -14.35 -7.66
CA GLU A 20 -16.75 -14.92 -9.02
C GLU A 20 -17.38 -16.32 -9.08
N SER A 21 -17.98 -16.78 -8.00
CA SER A 21 -18.64 -18.09 -7.93
C SER A 21 -20.15 -18.05 -8.19
N TRP A 22 -20.76 -16.89 -8.03
CA TRP A 22 -22.20 -16.62 -8.30
C TRP A 22 -23.16 -17.71 -7.79
N PRO A 23 -23.03 -18.17 -6.54
CA PRO A 23 -23.85 -19.26 -6.04
C PRO A 23 -25.32 -18.87 -5.93
N PRO A 24 -26.27 -19.80 -6.15
CA PRO A 24 -27.71 -19.53 -5.98
C PRO A 24 -28.08 -19.23 -4.51
N ALA A 25 -29.22 -18.61 -4.30
CA ALA A 25 -29.64 -18.16 -2.96
C ALA A 25 -29.75 -19.32 -1.96
N GLU A 26 -30.30 -20.45 -2.38
CA GLU A 26 -30.46 -21.63 -1.52
C GLU A 26 -29.12 -22.17 -1.03
N TRP A 27 -28.09 -22.09 -1.88
CA TRP A 27 -26.73 -22.47 -1.49
C TRP A 27 -26.14 -21.50 -0.48
N LYS A 28 -26.37 -20.20 -0.66
CA LYS A 28 -25.95 -19.16 0.30
C LYS A 28 -26.61 -19.36 1.66
N ASP A 29 -27.92 -19.64 1.69
CA ASP A 29 -28.66 -19.97 2.93
C ASP A 29 -28.07 -21.19 3.63
N GLY A 30 -27.74 -22.24 2.87
CA GLY A 30 -27.13 -23.44 3.39
C GLY A 30 -25.77 -23.20 4.05
N VAL A 31 -24.88 -22.47 3.39
CA VAL A 31 -23.53 -22.20 3.95
C VAL A 31 -23.55 -21.27 5.15
N VAL A 32 -24.45 -20.28 5.16
CA VAL A 32 -24.65 -19.40 6.34
C VAL A 32 -25.11 -20.22 7.54
N LYS A 33 -26.12 -21.09 7.34
CA LYS A 33 -26.61 -21.99 8.39
C LYS A 33 -25.50 -22.88 8.94
N ILE A 34 -24.76 -23.55 8.06
CA ILE A 34 -23.64 -24.43 8.46
C ILE A 34 -22.57 -23.62 9.23
N ALA A 35 -22.24 -22.43 8.77
CA ALA A 35 -21.24 -21.59 9.41
C ALA A 35 -21.65 -21.21 10.85
N HIS A 36 -22.90 -20.81 11.08
CA HIS A 36 -23.42 -20.52 12.40
C HIS A 36 -23.53 -21.77 13.30
N GLU A 37 -23.83 -22.94 12.73
CA GLU A 37 -23.82 -24.21 13.47
C GLU A 37 -22.42 -24.61 13.92
N GLU A 38 -21.40 -24.38 13.09
CA GLU A 38 -19.99 -24.70 13.39
C GLU A 38 -19.33 -23.71 14.35
N LEU A 39 -19.81 -22.48 14.39
CA LEU A 39 -19.32 -21.42 15.26
C LEU A 39 -20.50 -20.59 15.76
N PRO A 40 -21.26 -21.11 16.74
CA PRO A 40 -22.37 -20.37 17.37
C PRO A 40 -21.78 -19.22 18.20
N GLY A 41 -22.35 -18.03 18.02
CA GLY A 41 -21.93 -16.81 18.71
C GLY A 41 -22.10 -15.57 17.86
N ASP A 42 -21.45 -14.49 18.23
CA ASP A 42 -21.57 -13.17 17.61
C ASP A 42 -20.57 -12.90 16.49
N GLN A 43 -19.93 -13.92 15.94
CA GLN A 43 -19.02 -13.77 14.82
C GLN A 43 -19.76 -13.36 13.55
N CYS A 44 -19.11 -12.52 12.74
CA CYS A 44 -19.65 -12.06 11.48
C CYS A 44 -19.33 -13.05 10.35
N PHE A 45 -20.35 -13.34 9.53
CA PHE A 45 -20.23 -14.14 8.32
C PHE A 45 -20.55 -13.30 7.09
N THR A 46 -19.80 -13.53 6.04
CA THR A 46 -19.95 -12.86 4.76
C THR A 46 -19.62 -13.78 3.58
N SER A 47 -19.71 -13.27 2.38
CA SER A 47 -19.40 -13.97 1.14
C SER A 47 -18.84 -13.02 0.10
N GLY A 48 -17.94 -13.52 -0.76
CA GLY A 48 -17.40 -12.76 -1.87
C GLY A 48 -18.46 -12.23 -2.84
N ASP A 49 -19.56 -12.93 -3.02
CA ASP A 49 -20.68 -12.54 -3.88
C ASP A 49 -21.92 -12.16 -3.06
N SER A 50 -21.74 -11.25 -2.11
CA SER A 50 -22.81 -10.88 -1.16
C SER A 50 -23.80 -9.84 -1.69
N TYR A 51 -23.68 -9.37 -2.91
CA TYR A 51 -24.52 -8.32 -3.51
C TYR A 51 -26.02 -8.55 -3.29
N GLY A 52 -26.62 -7.66 -2.50
CA GLY A 52 -28.07 -7.68 -2.24
C GLY A 52 -28.58 -8.88 -1.45
N TYR A 53 -27.74 -9.83 -1.07
CA TYR A 53 -28.14 -10.96 -0.25
C TYR A 53 -28.21 -10.58 1.23
N LYS A 54 -29.35 -10.79 1.86
CA LYS A 54 -29.63 -10.33 3.23
C LYS A 54 -29.20 -11.29 4.34
N GLY A 55 -28.83 -12.52 3.99
CA GLY A 55 -28.49 -13.57 4.97
C GLY A 55 -27.11 -13.39 5.63
N PHE A 56 -26.21 -12.61 5.04
CA PHE A 56 -24.90 -12.34 5.61
C PHE A 56 -24.92 -11.15 6.59
N ASP A 57 -24.00 -11.16 7.57
CA ASP A 57 -23.89 -10.11 8.59
C ASP A 57 -23.19 -8.87 8.05
N VAL A 58 -22.25 -9.04 7.13
CA VAL A 58 -21.48 -7.99 6.48
C VAL A 58 -21.61 -8.14 4.97
N CYS A 59 -21.76 -7.03 4.27
CA CYS A 59 -21.78 -6.99 2.81
C CYS A 59 -20.42 -6.58 2.25
N TYR A 60 -19.89 -7.37 1.34
CA TYR A 60 -18.73 -6.99 0.57
C TYR A 60 -19.10 -6.09 -0.60
N ASN A 61 -18.35 -4.98 -0.73
CA ASN A 61 -18.37 -4.09 -1.88
C ASN A 61 -16.99 -4.21 -2.56
N ASP A 62 -16.81 -5.28 -3.33
CA ASP A 62 -15.50 -5.75 -3.75
C ASP A 62 -15.07 -5.32 -5.16
N TRP A 63 -15.83 -4.45 -5.84
CA TRP A 63 -15.48 -4.02 -7.18
C TRP A 63 -15.61 -2.51 -7.37
N GLU A 64 -14.90 -1.94 -8.33
CA GLU A 64 -15.12 -0.56 -8.79
C GLU A 64 -16.58 -0.27 -9.10
N GLU A 65 -17.32 -1.26 -9.57
CA GLU A 65 -18.76 -1.16 -9.73
C GLU A 65 -19.53 -1.05 -8.42
N GLY A 66 -18.98 -1.49 -7.31
CA GLY A 66 -19.55 -1.29 -5.96
C GLY A 66 -19.77 0.17 -5.62
N PHE A 67 -18.95 1.09 -6.18
CA PHE A 67 -19.17 2.53 -6.07
C PHE A 67 -20.47 2.99 -6.71
N LYS A 68 -20.90 2.33 -7.76
CA LYS A 68 -22.14 2.64 -8.50
C LYS A 68 -23.37 1.98 -7.88
N ARG A 69 -23.17 1.05 -6.96
CA ARG A 69 -24.25 0.30 -6.30
C ARG A 69 -24.14 0.50 -4.79
N PRO A 70 -24.89 1.46 -4.21
CA PRO A 70 -24.92 1.63 -2.78
C PRO A 70 -25.34 0.33 -2.10
N ASN A 71 -24.69 -0.02 -0.99
CA ASN A 71 -25.10 -1.13 -0.15
C ASN A 71 -26.50 -0.84 0.44
N ASN A 72 -27.54 -1.34 -0.20
CA ASN A 72 -28.92 -1.19 0.22
C ASN A 72 -29.39 -2.28 1.20
N SER A 73 -28.48 -3.14 1.65
CA SER A 73 -28.83 -4.23 2.57
C SER A 73 -29.18 -3.75 3.99
N GLY A 74 -28.83 -2.51 4.33
CA GLY A 74 -28.92 -1.98 5.70
C GLY A 74 -27.86 -2.54 6.67
N LYS A 75 -26.89 -3.30 6.15
CA LYS A 75 -25.80 -3.92 6.89
C LYS A 75 -24.47 -3.18 6.67
N PRO A 76 -23.50 -3.31 7.58
CA PRO A 76 -22.18 -2.72 7.38
C PRO A 76 -21.52 -3.31 6.13
N GLY A 77 -20.77 -2.48 5.42
CA GLY A 77 -19.96 -2.88 4.27
C GLY A 77 -18.51 -3.13 4.67
N PHE A 78 -17.84 -4.00 3.93
CA PHE A 78 -16.39 -4.16 3.97
C PHE A 78 -15.88 -4.23 2.52
N ILE A 79 -14.87 -3.44 2.19
CA ILE A 79 -14.24 -3.47 0.87
C ILE A 79 -13.13 -4.49 0.93
N ARG A 80 -13.42 -5.66 0.41
CA ARG A 80 -12.58 -6.83 0.54
C ARG A 80 -11.32 -6.77 -0.29
N GLU A 81 -11.41 -6.14 -1.45
CA GLU A 81 -10.39 -6.21 -2.48
C GLU A 81 -10.45 -4.95 -3.36
N TYR A 82 -9.35 -4.25 -3.47
CA TYR A 82 -9.20 -3.11 -4.37
C TYR A 82 -7.71 -2.85 -4.65
N TYR A 83 -7.39 -1.88 -5.50
CA TYR A 83 -6.05 -1.54 -5.93
C TYR A 83 -5.49 -2.46 -7.02
N ASP A 84 -6.05 -3.64 -7.20
CA ASP A 84 -5.69 -4.59 -8.25
C ASP A 84 -6.37 -4.21 -9.57
N TYR A 85 -5.67 -3.47 -10.40
CA TYR A 85 -6.13 -3.08 -11.72
C TYR A 85 -5.51 -3.98 -12.78
N GLU A 86 -5.90 -5.25 -12.81
CA GLU A 86 -5.32 -6.26 -13.68
C GLU A 86 -5.41 -5.92 -15.16
N PHE A 87 -6.53 -5.34 -15.55
CA PHE A 87 -6.88 -5.14 -16.95
C PHE A 87 -6.98 -3.67 -17.34
N GLY A 88 -6.67 -2.78 -16.44
CA GLY A 88 -6.96 -1.33 -16.54
C GLY A 88 -5.96 -0.49 -17.34
N GLY A 89 -5.25 -1.05 -18.31
CA GLY A 89 -4.33 -0.25 -19.14
C GLY A 89 -3.23 0.44 -18.32
N HIS A 90 -3.11 1.76 -18.45
CA HIS A 90 -2.10 2.53 -17.73
C HIS A 90 -2.39 2.77 -16.23
N TYR A 91 -3.56 2.39 -15.74
CA TYR A 91 -3.88 2.37 -14.30
C TYR A 91 -3.49 1.06 -13.63
N SER A 92 -3.13 0.06 -14.42
CA SER A 92 -2.89 -1.28 -13.92
C SER A 92 -1.69 -1.32 -12.97
N THR A 93 -1.94 -1.59 -11.71
CA THR A 93 -0.90 -1.87 -10.72
C THR A 93 -0.24 -3.21 -10.98
N THR A 94 -0.95 -4.15 -11.60
CA THR A 94 -0.45 -5.49 -11.95
C THR A 94 0.72 -5.50 -12.92
N ARG A 95 0.97 -4.40 -13.61
CA ARG A 95 2.04 -4.27 -14.60
C ARG A 95 3.22 -3.44 -14.10
N ILE A 96 3.15 -2.90 -12.90
CA ILE A 96 4.17 -2.01 -12.35
C ILE A 96 5.10 -2.79 -11.44
N ARG A 97 6.25 -3.22 -11.98
CA ARG A 97 7.30 -3.86 -11.20
C ARG A 97 8.05 -2.82 -10.38
N ARG A 98 8.54 -3.26 -9.24
CA ARG A 98 9.47 -2.44 -8.46
C ARG A 98 10.72 -2.06 -9.27
N GLY A 99 11.21 -2.97 -10.11
CA GLY A 99 12.38 -2.77 -10.96
C GLY A 99 12.14 -1.91 -12.21
N ASP A 100 10.92 -1.45 -12.50
CA ASP A 100 10.65 -0.58 -13.67
C ASP A 100 11.07 0.89 -13.41
N GLY A 101 11.72 1.17 -12.29
CA GLY A 101 12.30 2.46 -11.97
C GLY A 101 11.38 3.40 -11.17
N GLU A 102 11.89 4.60 -10.92
CA GLU A 102 11.26 5.61 -10.06
C GLU A 102 9.88 6.04 -10.59
N LYS A 103 9.77 6.27 -11.89
CA LYS A 103 8.52 6.71 -12.54
C LYS A 103 7.39 5.71 -12.35
N ALA A 104 7.70 4.43 -12.52
CA ALA A 104 6.74 3.36 -12.36
C ALA A 104 6.27 3.24 -10.90
N GLN A 105 7.18 3.32 -9.95
CA GLN A 105 6.84 3.28 -8.53
C GLN A 105 6.05 4.51 -8.06
N LEU A 106 6.34 5.70 -8.61
CA LEU A 106 5.52 6.89 -8.39
C LEU A 106 4.09 6.68 -8.89
N GLN A 107 3.93 6.19 -10.11
CA GLN A 107 2.61 5.89 -10.67
C GLN A 107 1.85 4.87 -9.80
N ASN A 108 2.54 3.85 -9.32
CA ASN A 108 1.97 2.84 -8.41
C ASN A 108 1.47 3.47 -7.10
N ALA A 109 2.24 4.40 -6.50
CA ALA A 109 1.83 5.10 -5.30
C ALA A 109 0.62 6.03 -5.53
N TRP A 110 0.57 6.72 -6.67
CA TRP A 110 -0.58 7.56 -7.03
C TRP A 110 -1.84 6.73 -7.28
N ASN A 111 -1.70 5.57 -7.91
CA ASN A 111 -2.81 4.61 -8.09
C ASN A 111 -3.34 4.13 -6.75
N ALA A 112 -2.45 3.85 -5.80
CA ALA A 112 -2.83 3.47 -4.43
C ALA A 112 -3.59 4.60 -3.73
N GLN A 113 -3.09 5.82 -3.79
CA GLN A 113 -3.74 7.00 -3.23
C GLN A 113 -5.12 7.23 -3.83
N TRP A 114 -5.23 7.21 -5.16
CA TRP A 114 -6.48 7.44 -5.86
C TRP A 114 -7.53 6.39 -5.51
N SER A 115 -7.16 5.10 -5.55
CA SER A 115 -8.11 4.03 -5.22
C SER A 115 -8.52 4.07 -3.76
N HIS A 116 -7.58 4.24 -2.83
CA HIS A 116 -7.92 4.31 -1.40
C HIS A 116 -8.83 5.52 -1.09
N ASN A 117 -8.51 6.70 -1.63
CA ASN A 117 -9.37 7.88 -1.51
C ASN A 117 -10.78 7.63 -2.05
N ARG A 118 -10.89 6.97 -3.18
CA ARG A 118 -12.16 6.67 -3.83
C ARG A 118 -12.99 5.67 -3.03
N TYR A 119 -12.38 4.63 -2.49
CA TYR A 119 -13.08 3.63 -1.67
C TYR A 119 -13.53 4.19 -0.32
N ARG A 120 -12.84 5.15 0.24
CA ARG A 120 -13.21 5.78 1.51
C ARG A 120 -14.39 6.76 1.43
N ILE A 121 -14.92 7.06 0.25
CA ILE A 121 -16.14 7.89 0.11
C ILE A 121 -17.34 7.30 0.85
N TYR A 122 -17.35 5.99 1.06
CA TYR A 122 -18.44 5.27 1.74
C TYR A 122 -18.26 5.17 3.26
N TYR A 123 -17.12 5.63 3.78
CA TYR A 123 -16.92 5.69 5.22
C TYR A 123 -17.84 6.75 5.85
N PRO A 124 -18.54 6.49 6.99
CA PRO A 124 -18.39 5.35 7.90
C PRO A 124 -19.30 4.13 7.64
N LYS A 125 -20.05 4.07 6.54
CA LYS A 125 -20.91 2.91 6.21
C LYS A 125 -20.09 1.65 5.91
N THR A 126 -18.84 1.81 5.50
CA THR A 126 -17.87 0.75 5.31
C THR A 126 -17.03 0.62 6.58
N MET A 127 -17.06 -0.54 7.21
CA MET A 127 -16.35 -0.81 8.48
C MET A 127 -14.84 -0.99 8.31
N GLY A 128 -14.39 -1.27 7.09
CA GLY A 128 -12.98 -1.46 6.79
C GLY A 128 -12.74 -1.77 5.32
N ASP A 129 -11.47 -1.86 4.97
CA ASP A 129 -11.02 -2.17 3.62
C ASP A 129 -9.74 -3.02 3.62
N ALA A 130 -9.51 -3.78 2.53
CA ALA A 130 -8.31 -4.56 2.31
C ALA A 130 -7.85 -4.46 0.86
N VAL A 131 -6.56 -4.23 0.68
CA VAL A 131 -5.96 -4.15 -0.65
C VAL A 131 -5.61 -5.53 -1.19
N TRP A 132 -5.70 -5.70 -2.49
CA TRP A 132 -5.14 -6.82 -3.20
C TRP A 132 -3.91 -6.35 -4.01
N SER A 133 -2.66 -6.67 -3.57
CA SER A 133 -2.36 -7.58 -2.47
C SER A 133 -1.12 -7.12 -1.70
N MET A 134 -0.70 -7.87 -0.70
CA MET A 134 0.52 -7.54 0.07
C MET A 134 1.78 -7.74 -0.75
N TYR A 135 1.87 -8.82 -1.52
CA TYR A 135 3.05 -9.20 -2.29
C TYR A 135 2.71 -9.45 -3.75
N ASP A 136 3.66 -9.19 -4.63
CA ASP A 136 3.60 -9.72 -6.00
C ASP A 136 3.52 -11.27 -5.94
N TYR A 137 2.77 -11.87 -6.83
CA TYR A 137 2.48 -13.31 -6.76
C TYR A 137 2.34 -13.94 -8.14
N ASN A 138 2.49 -15.25 -8.20
CA ASN A 138 2.21 -15.99 -9.42
C ASN A 138 0.69 -16.20 -9.58
N ARG A 139 0.14 -15.65 -10.64
CA ARG A 139 -1.25 -15.83 -11.02
C ARG A 139 -1.33 -16.72 -12.25
N GLY A 140 -1.87 -17.90 -12.09
CA GLY A 140 -1.85 -18.95 -13.11
C GLY A 140 -2.49 -18.63 -14.48
N CYS A 141 -3.14 -17.47 -14.63
CA CYS A 141 -3.69 -16.97 -15.88
C CYS A 141 -2.74 -16.08 -16.70
N CYS A 142 -1.56 -15.77 -16.18
CA CYS A 142 -0.59 -14.88 -16.80
C CYS A 142 0.76 -15.58 -16.95
N ASP A 143 1.46 -15.32 -18.06
CA ASP A 143 2.81 -15.84 -18.30
C ASP A 143 3.85 -15.25 -17.35
N ASN A 144 3.49 -14.19 -16.65
CA ASN A 144 4.35 -13.44 -15.76
C ASN A 144 3.77 -13.37 -14.34
N ILE A 145 4.61 -12.93 -13.41
CA ILE A 145 4.20 -12.55 -12.07
C ILE A 145 3.20 -11.40 -12.14
N CYS A 146 2.14 -11.49 -11.35
CA CYS A 146 1.22 -10.39 -11.13
C CYS A 146 1.84 -9.40 -10.13
N TYR A 147 2.01 -8.15 -10.56
CA TYR A 147 2.72 -7.12 -9.79
C TYR A 147 1.79 -6.24 -8.94
N SER A 148 0.65 -6.76 -8.51
CA SER A 148 -0.33 -6.04 -7.67
C SER A 148 0.13 -5.81 -6.24
N GLY A 149 1.23 -6.44 -5.82
CA GLY A 149 1.73 -6.29 -4.46
C GLY A 149 2.16 -4.87 -4.12
N VAL A 150 1.94 -4.46 -2.87
CA VAL A 150 2.57 -3.25 -2.30
C VAL A 150 4.05 -3.48 -1.96
N ALA A 151 4.47 -4.74 -1.96
CA ALA A 151 5.86 -5.17 -1.97
C ALA A 151 6.07 -6.23 -3.05
N ASP A 152 7.30 -6.38 -3.53
CA ASP A 152 7.63 -7.39 -4.55
C ASP A 152 7.68 -8.82 -3.99
N ILE A 153 7.92 -9.81 -4.85
CA ILE A 153 8.02 -11.23 -4.44
C ILE A 153 9.14 -11.49 -3.44
N PHE A 154 10.13 -10.60 -3.38
CA PHE A 154 11.27 -10.67 -2.45
C PHE A 154 11.04 -9.88 -1.16
N ARG A 155 9.82 -9.38 -0.93
CA ARG A 155 9.41 -8.57 0.23
C ARG A 155 9.99 -7.16 0.25
N LEU A 156 10.56 -6.68 -0.86
CA LEU A 156 11.05 -5.32 -0.95
C LEU A 156 9.88 -4.36 -1.20
N PRO A 157 9.77 -3.28 -0.42
CA PRO A 157 8.64 -2.36 -0.50
C PRO A 157 8.62 -1.57 -1.82
N LYS A 158 7.42 -1.37 -2.37
CA LYS A 158 7.13 -0.33 -3.34
C LYS A 158 6.72 0.96 -2.61
N PHE A 159 6.68 2.09 -3.30
CA PHE A 159 6.28 3.37 -2.69
C PHE A 159 4.85 3.33 -2.13
N SER A 160 3.96 2.54 -2.74
CA SER A 160 2.59 2.33 -2.26
C SER A 160 2.50 1.73 -0.86
N LEU A 161 3.47 0.90 -0.43
CA LEU A 161 3.47 0.36 0.94
C LEU A 161 3.59 1.49 1.98
N SER A 162 4.49 2.45 1.74
CA SER A 162 4.65 3.59 2.65
C SER A 162 3.40 4.48 2.66
N PHE A 163 2.74 4.65 1.52
CA PHE A 163 1.45 5.35 1.46
C PHE A 163 0.41 4.66 2.36
N PHE A 164 0.16 3.35 2.19
CA PHE A 164 -0.84 2.64 2.99
C PHE A 164 -0.50 2.63 4.48
N ARG A 165 0.78 2.46 4.83
CA ARG A 165 1.23 2.50 6.22
C ARG A 165 0.89 3.84 6.90
N ILE A 166 1.09 4.95 6.19
CA ILE A 166 0.78 6.30 6.67
C ILE A 166 -0.74 6.48 6.85
N GLN A 167 -1.59 5.77 6.10
CA GLN A 167 -3.04 5.86 6.22
C GLN A 167 -3.62 5.14 7.46
N ILE A 168 -2.80 4.46 8.25
CA ILE A 168 -3.26 3.81 9.48
C ILE A 168 -3.71 4.90 10.48
N ALA A 169 -4.91 4.73 11.02
CA ALA A 169 -5.53 5.72 11.90
C ALA A 169 -4.67 6.05 13.12
N GLU A 170 -4.67 7.32 13.51
CA GLU A 170 -4.01 7.77 14.72
C GLU A 170 -4.55 7.00 15.94
N GLY A 171 -3.67 6.63 16.85
CA GLY A 171 -4.01 5.83 18.02
C GLY A 171 -4.10 4.32 17.78
N SER A 172 -4.00 3.86 16.53
CA SER A 172 -3.87 2.43 16.25
C SER A 172 -2.63 1.86 16.94
N MET A 173 -2.81 0.68 17.54
CA MET A 173 -1.71 -0.04 18.18
C MET A 173 -1.13 -1.06 17.22
N LEU A 174 0.13 -0.92 16.92
CA LEU A 174 0.91 -1.97 16.25
C LEU A 174 1.47 -2.94 17.31
N PRO A 175 1.87 -4.16 16.92
CA PRO A 175 2.58 -5.07 17.84
C PRO A 175 3.82 -4.45 18.47
N SER A 176 4.46 -3.49 17.78
CA SER A 176 5.62 -2.72 18.24
C SER A 176 5.27 -1.52 19.14
N GLY A 177 4.00 -1.21 19.34
CA GLY A 177 3.51 -0.06 20.08
C GLY A 177 2.65 0.90 19.25
N LYS A 178 2.47 2.14 19.73
CA LYS A 178 1.68 3.18 19.05
C LYS A 178 2.30 3.54 17.69
N MET A 179 1.45 3.81 16.70
CA MET A 179 1.87 4.26 15.38
C MET A 179 2.74 5.53 15.48
N PRO A 180 3.97 5.53 14.95
CA PRO A 180 4.83 6.71 14.98
C PRO A 180 4.33 7.78 14.00
N TYR A 181 4.74 9.04 14.22
CA TYR A 181 4.64 10.06 13.18
C TYR A 181 5.66 9.75 12.08
N GLU A 182 5.21 9.83 10.84
CA GLU A 182 6.03 9.55 9.68
C GLU A 182 5.77 10.57 8.57
N VAL A 183 6.82 10.84 7.79
CA VAL A 183 6.75 11.49 6.50
C VAL A 183 7.55 10.68 5.49
N PHE A 184 7.10 10.65 4.23
CA PHE A 184 7.74 9.87 3.19
C PHE A 184 7.70 10.61 1.85
N ILE A 185 8.85 10.78 1.21
CA ILE A 185 8.96 11.30 -0.16
C ILE A 185 9.07 10.09 -1.09
N PRO A 186 8.07 9.80 -1.95
CA PRO A 186 8.10 8.70 -2.89
C PRO A 186 9.02 9.02 -4.08
N ALA A 187 10.32 9.10 -3.86
CA ALA A 187 11.29 9.45 -4.87
C ALA A 187 12.67 8.85 -4.57
N TYR A 188 13.44 8.59 -5.61
CA TYR A 188 14.90 8.39 -5.53
C TYR A 188 15.68 9.61 -6.01
N ARG A 189 15.00 10.50 -6.77
CA ARG A 189 15.57 11.67 -7.43
C ARG A 189 16.74 11.34 -8.37
N ASP A 190 16.66 10.20 -9.00
CA ASP A 190 17.62 9.74 -10.00
C ASP A 190 17.10 10.01 -11.42
N GLU A 191 16.00 9.37 -11.79
CA GLU A 191 15.38 9.54 -13.11
C GLU A 191 14.57 10.83 -13.23
N ILE A 192 13.99 11.30 -12.11
CA ILE A 192 13.03 12.39 -12.10
C ILE A 192 13.46 13.50 -11.15
N LEU A 193 13.75 14.67 -11.69
CA LEU A 193 13.83 15.92 -10.96
C LEU A 193 12.59 16.75 -11.28
N SER A 194 11.47 16.37 -10.65
CA SER A 194 10.19 17.06 -10.84
C SER A 194 10.15 18.41 -10.12
N ASP A 195 9.45 19.38 -10.71
CA ASP A 195 9.04 20.61 -10.05
C ASP A 195 7.80 20.43 -9.16
N THR A 196 7.22 19.26 -9.21
CA THR A 196 6.10 18.87 -8.34
C THR A 196 6.55 17.68 -7.50
N VAL A 197 6.59 17.89 -6.18
CA VAL A 197 6.98 16.87 -5.19
C VAL A 197 5.80 16.59 -4.28
N MET A 198 5.43 15.33 -4.18
CA MET A 198 4.43 14.86 -3.23
C MET A 198 5.12 14.27 -2.00
N VAL A 199 4.58 14.55 -0.82
CA VAL A 199 4.99 13.95 0.44
C VAL A 199 3.77 13.30 1.07
N TYR A 200 3.90 12.07 1.53
CA TYR A 200 2.92 11.40 2.39
C TYR A 200 3.32 11.62 3.84
N GLY A 201 2.34 11.85 4.73
CA GLY A 201 2.65 12.03 6.16
C GLY A 201 1.39 12.02 7.03
N ASN A 202 1.50 11.48 8.24
CA ASN A 202 0.48 11.49 9.27
C ASN A 202 0.75 12.63 10.29
N VAL A 203 0.98 13.82 9.77
CA VAL A 203 1.37 15.02 10.52
C VAL A 203 0.49 16.21 10.12
N ASP A 204 0.51 17.30 10.90
CA ASP A 204 -0.33 18.48 10.62
C ASP A 204 0.24 19.32 9.47
N GLU A 205 1.56 19.44 9.40
CA GLU A 205 2.26 20.24 8.42
C GLU A 205 3.56 19.55 7.99
N VAL A 206 3.95 19.80 6.76
CA VAL A 206 5.25 19.40 6.20
C VAL A 206 6.00 20.62 5.70
N GLU A 207 7.28 20.71 6.07
CA GLU A 207 8.25 21.62 5.48
C GLU A 207 9.13 20.84 4.51
N LEU A 208 9.22 21.33 3.27
CA LEU A 208 10.09 20.76 2.24
C LEU A 208 11.35 21.63 2.15
N VAL A 209 12.51 20.97 2.24
CA VAL A 209 13.83 21.62 2.21
C VAL A 209 14.66 20.99 1.09
N LEU A 210 15.26 21.81 0.24
CA LEU A 210 16.17 21.38 -0.82
C LEU A 210 17.54 22.02 -0.60
N ASN A 211 18.57 21.19 -0.47
CA ASN A 211 19.96 21.63 -0.27
C ASN A 211 20.10 22.64 0.90
N GLY A 212 19.40 22.37 2.01
CA GLY A 212 19.41 23.23 3.20
C GLY A 212 18.56 24.51 3.08
N LYS A 213 17.87 24.74 1.95
CA LYS A 213 17.00 25.89 1.75
C LYS A 213 15.54 25.45 1.83
N THR A 214 14.75 26.04 2.73
CA THR A 214 13.32 25.83 2.82
C THR A 214 12.63 26.27 1.54
N ILE A 215 11.91 25.37 0.89
CA ILE A 215 11.03 25.66 -0.24
C ILE A 215 9.72 26.21 0.26
N ARG A 216 9.06 25.48 1.16
CA ARG A 216 7.78 25.87 1.77
C ARG A 216 7.46 24.96 2.97
N ARG A 217 6.65 25.48 3.89
CA ARG A 217 5.93 24.72 4.90
C ARG A 217 4.43 24.89 4.64
N GLN A 218 3.68 23.81 4.65
CA GLN A 218 2.25 23.82 4.33
C GLN A 218 1.49 22.69 5.04
N THR A 219 0.17 22.85 5.12
CA THR A 219 -0.77 21.80 5.55
C THR A 219 -1.06 20.84 4.39
N ALA A 220 -1.68 19.70 4.71
CA ALA A 220 -2.10 18.72 3.72
C ALA A 220 -3.06 19.31 2.67
N ASP A 221 -3.08 18.68 1.51
CA ASP A 221 -3.87 19.09 0.35
C ASP A 221 -5.36 19.03 0.64
N LYS A 222 -6.09 20.02 0.12
CA LYS A 222 -7.56 20.13 0.19
C LYS A 222 -8.21 20.21 -1.18
N GLY A 223 -7.43 19.91 -2.21
CA GLY A 223 -7.88 20.02 -3.59
C GLY A 223 -9.04 19.10 -3.92
N PRO A 224 -9.76 19.38 -5.02
CA PRO A 224 -10.85 18.54 -5.49
C PRO A 224 -10.35 17.16 -5.90
N ASP A 225 -11.18 16.14 -5.66
CA ASP A 225 -10.94 14.83 -6.23
C ASP A 225 -11.09 14.87 -7.75
N SER A 226 -10.32 14.06 -8.43
CA SER A 226 -10.39 13.85 -9.88
C SER A 226 -10.97 12.46 -10.16
N ASP A 227 -11.89 12.39 -11.12
CA ASP A 227 -12.39 11.12 -11.65
C ASP A 227 -11.37 10.43 -12.55
N TYR A 228 -10.33 11.15 -12.91
CA TYR A 228 -9.26 10.69 -13.80
C TYR A 228 -7.96 10.48 -13.03
N ILE A 229 -7.07 9.82 -13.70
CA ILE A 229 -5.76 9.30 -13.31
C ILE A 229 -5.09 10.08 -12.18
N PRO A 230 -4.56 9.34 -11.21
CA PRO A 230 -3.73 9.92 -10.18
C PRO A 230 -2.45 10.50 -10.78
N VAL A 231 -2.42 11.81 -10.76
CA VAL A 231 -1.21 12.61 -10.97
C VAL A 231 -1.02 13.47 -9.72
N PRO A 232 0.18 13.91 -9.40
CA PRO A 232 0.40 14.80 -8.26
C PRO A 232 -0.17 16.18 -8.55
N ASN A 233 -1.45 16.38 -8.26
CA ASN A 233 -2.19 17.60 -8.56
C ASN A 233 -2.89 18.22 -7.35
N GLY A 234 -2.51 17.80 -6.13
CA GLY A 234 -3.16 18.27 -4.91
C GLY A 234 -4.58 17.76 -4.68
N GLY A 235 -5.09 16.90 -5.60
CA GLY A 235 -6.38 16.24 -5.50
C GLY A 235 -6.26 14.79 -5.00
N ASN A 236 -7.39 14.06 -5.06
CA ASN A 236 -7.48 12.66 -4.67
C ASN A 236 -7.07 12.38 -3.21
N GLY A 237 -7.40 13.32 -2.32
CA GLY A 237 -7.07 13.22 -0.90
C GLY A 237 -8.24 13.50 0.05
N LYS A 238 -9.39 13.94 -0.48
CA LYS A 238 -10.53 14.42 0.31
C LYS A 238 -11.05 13.43 1.35
N ASN A 239 -11.05 12.14 1.01
CA ASN A 239 -11.60 11.08 1.84
C ASN A 239 -10.49 10.32 2.60
N LEU A 240 -9.22 10.64 2.35
CA LEU A 240 -8.10 10.02 3.06
C LEU A 240 -8.05 10.48 4.51
N HIS A 241 -7.59 9.60 5.39
CA HIS A 241 -7.33 9.96 6.78
C HIS A 241 -6.18 10.97 6.86
N PHE A 242 -5.12 10.74 6.07
CA PHE A 242 -3.99 11.63 5.92
C PHE A 242 -3.79 11.98 4.43
N PRO A 243 -4.38 13.11 3.95
CA PRO A 243 -4.16 13.58 2.60
C PRO A 243 -2.68 13.90 2.35
N PRO A 244 -2.20 13.84 1.10
CA PRO A 244 -0.82 14.17 0.78
C PRO A 244 -0.52 15.65 0.94
N PHE A 245 0.76 15.98 0.84
CA PHE A 245 1.28 17.34 0.77
C PHE A 245 1.95 17.53 -0.59
N THR A 246 1.35 18.31 -1.50
CA THR A 246 1.90 18.52 -2.85
C THR A 246 2.57 19.89 -2.96
N PHE A 247 3.87 19.87 -3.22
CA PHE A 247 4.71 21.05 -3.39
C PHE A 247 4.92 21.33 -4.87
N TYR A 248 4.55 22.51 -5.32
CA TYR A 248 4.74 22.98 -6.70
C TYR A 248 5.89 23.98 -6.78
N GLY A 249 6.54 24.04 -7.94
CA GLY A 249 7.64 24.98 -8.20
C GLY A 249 8.92 24.62 -7.46
N VAL A 250 9.12 23.34 -7.14
CA VAL A 250 10.36 22.85 -6.54
C VAL A 250 11.48 22.92 -7.58
N PRO A 251 12.65 23.53 -7.27
CA PRO A 251 13.77 23.59 -8.21
C PRO A 251 14.21 22.16 -8.64
N LYS A 252 14.46 22.00 -9.94
CA LYS A 252 14.94 20.74 -10.54
C LYS A 252 16.44 20.60 -10.33
N GLU A 253 16.88 20.63 -9.10
CA GLU A 253 18.29 20.56 -8.70
C GLU A 253 18.62 19.21 -8.08
N ARG A 254 19.81 18.71 -8.36
CA ARG A 254 20.38 17.55 -7.68
C ARG A 254 20.76 17.93 -6.25
N GLY A 255 20.81 16.95 -5.37
CA GLY A 255 21.24 17.15 -3.98
C GLY A 255 20.36 16.47 -2.96
N VAL A 256 20.12 17.13 -1.85
CA VAL A 256 19.42 16.61 -0.69
C VAL A 256 18.04 17.23 -0.61
N LEU A 257 17.00 16.40 -0.68
CA LEU A 257 15.60 16.79 -0.48
C LEU A 257 15.12 16.20 0.84
N GLU A 258 14.63 17.06 1.73
CA GLU A 258 14.18 16.69 3.07
C GLU A 258 12.72 17.08 3.27
N ALA A 259 11.93 16.18 3.85
CA ALA A 259 10.61 16.47 4.36
C ALA A 259 10.66 16.45 5.89
N VAL A 260 10.26 17.54 6.51
CA VAL A 260 10.18 17.66 7.97
C VAL A 260 8.72 17.76 8.37
N GLY A 261 8.25 16.80 9.18
CA GLY A 261 6.87 16.72 9.65
C GLY A 261 6.70 17.38 11.02
N TYR A 262 5.61 18.15 11.15
CA TYR A 262 5.26 18.83 12.39
C TYR A 262 3.88 18.40 12.89
N HIS A 263 3.77 18.19 14.19
CA HIS A 263 2.52 17.98 14.91
C HIS A 263 2.43 18.97 16.07
N GLN A 264 1.35 19.73 16.13
CA GLN A 264 1.16 20.83 17.13
C GLN A 264 2.37 21.79 17.19
N GLY A 265 2.92 22.12 16.01
CA GLY A 265 4.04 23.03 15.86
C GLY A 265 5.41 22.45 16.22
N LYS A 266 5.50 21.21 16.70
CA LYS A 266 6.76 20.54 17.03
C LYS A 266 7.20 19.61 15.92
N LYS A 267 8.50 19.57 15.61
CA LYS A 267 9.07 18.58 14.71
C LYS A 267 8.92 17.18 15.32
N VAL A 268 8.30 16.25 14.58
CA VAL A 268 8.01 14.88 15.03
C VAL A 268 8.50 13.81 14.08
N ALA A 269 8.77 14.15 12.81
CA ALA A 269 9.24 13.22 11.80
C ALA A 269 10.15 13.92 10.79
N GLU A 270 11.01 13.15 10.14
CA GLU A 270 11.81 13.61 9.01
C GLU A 270 12.10 12.47 8.03
N TYR A 271 12.24 12.80 6.76
CA TYR A 271 12.64 11.86 5.72
C TYR A 271 13.53 12.56 4.70
N THR A 272 14.62 11.91 4.32
CA THR A 272 15.63 12.49 3.42
C THR A 272 15.82 11.61 2.20
N VAL A 273 15.79 12.23 1.03
CA VAL A 273 16.18 11.62 -0.24
C VAL A 273 17.40 12.37 -0.78
N LYS A 274 18.43 11.62 -1.14
CA LYS A 274 19.63 12.16 -1.78
C LYS A 274 19.65 11.71 -3.24
N THR A 275 19.94 12.65 -4.15
CA THR A 275 20.20 12.30 -5.53
C THR A 275 21.45 11.43 -5.61
N PRO A 276 21.40 10.20 -6.17
CA PRO A 276 22.55 9.33 -6.23
C PRO A 276 23.61 9.85 -7.20
N GLY A 277 24.86 9.58 -6.89
CA GLY A 277 26.00 9.77 -7.78
C GLY A 277 26.17 8.62 -8.76
N VAL A 278 27.40 8.46 -9.27
CA VAL A 278 27.75 7.31 -10.11
C VAL A 278 27.82 6.05 -9.25
N PRO A 279 27.21 4.92 -9.67
CA PRO A 279 27.34 3.64 -8.98
C PRO A 279 28.80 3.24 -8.80
N GLU A 280 29.20 2.88 -7.60
CA GLU A 280 30.61 2.62 -7.29
C GLU A 280 30.83 1.28 -6.58
N ARG A 281 29.93 0.87 -5.67
CA ARG A 281 30.13 -0.33 -4.86
C ARG A 281 28.85 -1.11 -4.61
N LEU A 282 29.01 -2.41 -4.46
CA LEU A 282 27.96 -3.29 -3.98
C LEU A 282 27.90 -3.25 -2.43
N ASP A 283 26.69 -3.27 -1.92
CA ASP A 283 26.39 -3.45 -0.51
C ASP A 283 25.50 -4.69 -0.37
N ILE A 284 25.89 -5.58 0.54
CA ILE A 284 25.22 -6.85 0.73
C ILE A 284 24.60 -6.87 2.12
N THR A 285 23.32 -7.10 2.17
CA THR A 285 22.59 -7.34 3.42
C THR A 285 21.84 -8.66 3.32
N TYR A 286 21.54 -9.28 4.44
CA TYR A 286 20.76 -10.49 4.49
C TYR A 286 19.61 -10.34 5.48
N PHE A 287 18.56 -11.11 5.23
CA PHE A 287 17.43 -11.14 6.13
C PHE A 287 17.80 -11.95 7.37
N GLU A 288 17.80 -11.28 8.53
CA GLU A 288 18.04 -11.92 9.81
C GLU A 288 16.73 -12.45 10.39
N SER A 289 16.65 -13.76 10.55
CA SER A 289 15.51 -14.42 11.18
C SER A 289 15.49 -14.28 12.72
N GLY A 290 16.52 -13.63 13.29
CA GLY A 290 16.76 -13.56 14.73
C GLY A 290 17.31 -14.87 15.34
N LYS A 291 17.63 -15.84 14.49
CA LYS A 291 18.29 -17.10 14.88
C LYS A 291 19.56 -17.29 14.06
N PRO A 292 20.62 -17.90 14.63
CA PRO A 292 21.80 -18.27 13.87
C PRO A 292 21.43 -19.18 12.70
N ALA A 293 21.96 -18.87 11.51
CA ALA A 293 21.79 -19.74 10.35
C ALA A 293 22.47 -21.08 10.56
N THR A 294 21.82 -22.16 10.16
CA THR A 294 22.36 -23.51 10.18
C THR A 294 22.69 -23.98 8.76
N LYS A 295 23.42 -25.10 8.64
CA LYS A 295 23.84 -25.65 7.34
C LYS A 295 22.70 -25.88 6.32
N ASN A 296 21.48 -26.05 6.80
CA ASN A 296 20.31 -26.36 5.95
C ASN A 296 19.31 -25.20 5.84
N ASP A 297 19.66 -24.01 6.32
CA ASP A 297 18.78 -22.86 6.26
C ASP A 297 18.86 -22.15 4.91
N LEU A 298 17.75 -21.54 4.50
CA LEU A 298 17.68 -20.64 3.36
C LEU A 298 18.04 -19.23 3.82
N LEU A 299 19.08 -18.66 3.23
CA LEU A 299 19.48 -17.28 3.48
C LEU A 299 19.03 -16.38 2.33
N ILE A 300 18.20 -15.37 2.61
CA ILE A 300 17.80 -14.37 1.64
C ILE A 300 18.81 -13.22 1.70
N VAL A 301 19.47 -12.97 0.59
CA VAL A 301 20.50 -11.93 0.45
C VAL A 301 19.98 -10.82 -0.44
N TYR A 302 20.15 -9.57 0.01
CA TYR A 302 19.86 -8.38 -0.77
C TYR A 302 21.15 -7.71 -1.20
N VAL A 303 21.27 -7.46 -2.49
CA VAL A 303 22.41 -6.75 -3.09
C VAL A 303 21.93 -5.38 -3.54
N ARG A 304 22.64 -4.33 -3.09
CA ARG A 304 22.34 -2.95 -3.45
C ARG A 304 23.56 -2.32 -4.13
N MET A 305 23.31 -1.48 -5.12
CA MET A 305 24.34 -0.64 -5.71
C MET A 305 24.34 0.71 -5.00
N LEU A 306 25.47 1.14 -4.51
CA LEU A 306 25.66 2.42 -3.84
C LEU A 306 26.67 3.28 -4.58
N ASP A 307 26.49 4.60 -4.50
CA ASP A 307 27.51 5.56 -4.91
C ASP A 307 28.62 5.72 -3.85
N LYS A 308 29.57 6.60 -4.13
CA LYS A 308 30.70 6.91 -3.23
C LYS A 308 30.25 7.40 -1.85
N GLN A 309 29.11 8.09 -1.76
CA GLN A 309 28.55 8.62 -0.52
C GLN A 309 27.64 7.62 0.20
N GLY A 310 27.46 6.42 -0.35
CA GLY A 310 26.58 5.39 0.21
C GLY A 310 25.10 5.60 -0.11
N VAL A 311 24.79 6.44 -1.10
CA VAL A 311 23.42 6.65 -1.57
C VAL A 311 23.02 5.51 -2.51
N LEU A 312 21.81 4.99 -2.34
CA LEU A 312 21.27 3.94 -3.19
C LEU A 312 21.13 4.43 -4.64
N CYS A 313 21.77 3.72 -5.56
CA CYS A 313 21.60 3.90 -7.00
C CYS A 313 20.57 2.89 -7.49
N PRO A 314 19.39 3.32 -7.95
CA PRO A 314 18.32 2.43 -8.40
C PRO A 314 18.60 1.90 -9.81
N VAL A 315 19.69 1.16 -9.97
CA VAL A 315 20.11 0.58 -11.24
C VAL A 315 19.47 -0.78 -11.48
N ASN A 316 19.17 -1.08 -12.74
CA ASN A 316 18.56 -2.32 -13.15
C ASN A 316 19.44 -3.04 -14.19
N GLY A 317 19.36 -4.38 -14.21
CA GLY A 317 19.99 -5.19 -15.28
C GLY A 317 21.51 -5.31 -15.18
N ILE A 318 22.14 -4.91 -14.08
CA ILE A 318 23.57 -5.15 -13.86
C ILE A 318 23.75 -6.58 -13.36
N PRO A 319 24.47 -7.46 -14.09
CA PRO A 319 24.76 -8.79 -13.63
C PRO A 319 25.66 -8.77 -12.39
N VAL A 320 25.35 -9.59 -11.40
CA VAL A 320 26.10 -9.75 -10.17
C VAL A 320 26.48 -11.22 -10.01
N GLU A 321 27.78 -11.50 -9.80
CA GLU A 321 28.25 -12.83 -9.46
C GLU A 321 28.28 -12.98 -7.94
N LEU A 322 27.69 -14.08 -7.45
CA LEU A 322 27.69 -14.43 -6.04
C LEU A 322 28.46 -15.72 -5.84
N SER A 323 29.35 -15.73 -4.84
CA SER A 323 30.05 -16.94 -4.40
C SER A 323 29.92 -17.11 -2.90
N VAL A 324 29.87 -18.36 -2.47
CA VAL A 324 29.85 -18.72 -1.05
C VAL A 324 31.11 -19.53 -0.76
N GLN A 325 31.86 -19.11 0.25
CA GLN A 325 32.99 -19.84 0.79
C GLN A 325 32.62 -20.37 2.17
N GLY A 326 32.70 -21.69 2.37
CA GLY A 326 32.39 -22.33 3.64
C GLY A 326 32.89 -23.74 3.72
#